data_dde8069783f6d6727d4ec21eb692e422
#
_entry.id   dde8069783f6d6727d4ec21eb692e422
#
_cell.length_a   1.000
_cell.length_b   1.000
_cell.length_c   1.000
_cell.angle_alpha   90.00
_cell.angle_beta   90.00
_cell.angle_gamma   90.00
#
_symmetry.space_group_name_H-M   'P 1'
#
loop_
_entity.id
_entity.type
_entity.pdbx_description
1 polymer ?
#
loop_
_entity_poly.entity_id
_entity_poly.type
_entity_poly.pdbx_seq_one_letter_code
_entity_poly.pdbx_strand_id
1 'polypeptide(L)'
;MPLIDIVHASGSLTSEQQQRISERITAAAITAEGLPDNVRSRAIAVVAWHAADSIFVGGKPADHRRFDVRVRAFAEALTDQRRTQLVEQVTQAFRDEGGDGRTVWCTFYPLQPGTFGAGGSLVSYDQVKAMMRD
;
A
#
# COMPACT_ATOMS: atom_id res chain seq x y z
N MET A 1 -7.31 -6.28 -4.92
CA MET A 1 -7.87 -5.75 -3.67
C MET A 1 -6.74 -5.38 -2.71
N PRO A 2 -5.79 -4.53 -3.09
CA PRO A 2 -4.81 -4.11 -2.12
C PRO A 2 -5.43 -3.10 -1.14
N LEU A 3 -5.18 -3.31 0.14
CA LEU A 3 -5.53 -2.39 1.20
C LEU A 3 -4.24 -1.87 1.81
N ILE A 4 -3.98 -0.59 1.63
CA ILE A 4 -2.71 0.02 2.05
C ILE A 4 -2.99 1.12 3.06
N ASP A 5 -2.32 1.02 4.20
CA ASP A 5 -2.35 2.03 5.25
C ASP A 5 -0.97 2.67 5.34
N ILE A 6 -0.91 3.99 5.39
CA ILE A 6 0.33 4.74 5.51
C ILE A 6 0.26 5.58 6.78
N VAL A 7 1.12 5.27 7.75
CA VAL A 7 1.26 6.08 8.97
C VAL A 7 2.39 7.07 8.75
N HIS A 8 2.13 8.35 9.00
CA HIS A 8 3.09 9.44 8.78
C HIS A 8 2.91 10.54 9.82
N ALA A 9 3.92 11.37 9.99
CA ALA A 9 3.80 12.55 10.84
C ALA A 9 2.85 13.57 10.20
N SER A 10 1.98 14.18 11.01
CA SER A 10 1.07 15.23 10.56
C SER A 10 1.85 16.35 9.85
N GLY A 11 1.36 16.77 8.67
CA GLY A 11 1.96 17.84 7.90
C GLY A 11 3.26 17.50 7.18
N SER A 12 3.65 16.22 7.12
CA SER A 12 4.90 15.80 6.47
C SER A 12 4.85 15.90 4.94
N LEU A 13 3.67 15.86 4.36
CA LEU A 13 3.43 15.97 2.92
C LEU A 13 2.20 16.83 2.66
N THR A 14 2.18 17.50 1.51
CA THR A 14 0.98 18.21 1.05
C THR A 14 -0.08 17.22 0.53
N SER A 15 -1.33 17.68 0.39
CA SER A 15 -2.40 16.87 -0.17
C SER A 15 -2.09 16.41 -1.59
N GLU A 16 -1.47 17.29 -2.39
CA GLU A 16 -1.07 16.96 -3.77
C GLU A 16 0.03 15.90 -3.81
N GLN A 17 1.00 15.98 -2.90
CA GLN A 17 2.04 14.96 -2.77
C GLN A 17 1.44 13.61 -2.37
N GLN A 18 0.53 13.59 -1.40
CA GLN A 18 -0.19 12.39 -1.00
C GLN A 18 -0.97 11.78 -2.16
N GLN A 19 -1.63 12.61 -2.96
CA GLN A 19 -2.39 12.15 -4.12
C GLN A 19 -1.47 11.48 -5.16
N ARG A 20 -0.35 12.11 -5.51
CA ARG A 20 0.61 11.54 -6.47
C ARG A 20 1.21 10.23 -5.97
N ILE A 21 1.57 10.16 -4.71
CA ILE A 21 2.08 8.92 -4.10
C ILE A 21 1.00 7.84 -4.11
N SER A 22 -0.22 8.17 -3.72
CA SER A 22 -1.35 7.23 -3.70
C SER A 22 -1.63 6.65 -5.08
N GLU A 23 -1.59 7.47 -6.12
CA GLU A 23 -1.78 7.03 -7.50
C GLU A 23 -0.72 6.00 -7.90
N ARG A 24 0.54 6.29 -7.61
CA ARG A 24 1.65 5.39 -7.95
C ARG A 24 1.62 4.09 -7.16
N ILE A 25 1.34 4.17 -5.87
CA ILE A 25 1.24 2.99 -5.00
C ILE A 25 0.05 2.12 -5.43
N THR A 26 -1.07 2.73 -5.79
CA THR A 26 -2.24 2.01 -6.29
C THR A 26 -1.90 1.19 -7.53
N ALA A 27 -1.29 1.81 -8.54
CA ALA A 27 -0.90 1.13 -9.76
C ALA A 27 0.08 -0.02 -9.48
N ALA A 28 1.10 0.25 -8.65
CA ALA A 28 2.09 -0.76 -8.28
C ALA A 28 1.48 -1.94 -7.53
N ALA A 29 0.57 -1.67 -6.61
CA ALA A 29 -0.06 -2.71 -5.79
C ALA A 29 -1.06 -3.58 -6.58
N ILE A 30 -1.80 -2.98 -7.51
CA ILE A 30 -2.68 -3.73 -8.42
C ILE A 30 -1.83 -4.72 -9.25
N THR A 31 -0.71 -4.25 -9.81
CA THR A 31 0.21 -5.10 -10.55
C THR A 31 0.80 -6.21 -9.67
N ALA A 32 1.22 -5.87 -8.44
CA ALA A 32 1.77 -6.83 -7.50
C ALA A 32 0.75 -7.92 -7.12
N GLU A 33 -0.53 -7.60 -7.11
CA GLU A 33 -1.60 -8.58 -6.85
C GLU A 33 -1.96 -9.41 -8.09
N GLY A 34 -1.31 -9.16 -9.23
CA GLY A 34 -1.59 -9.89 -10.46
C GLY A 34 -2.93 -9.54 -11.09
N LEU A 35 -3.45 -8.37 -10.79
CA LEU A 35 -4.70 -7.87 -11.33
C LEU A 35 -4.45 -6.93 -12.52
N PRO A 36 -5.39 -6.84 -13.48
CA PRO A 36 -5.27 -5.83 -14.53
C PRO A 36 -5.49 -4.44 -13.95
N ASP A 37 -4.72 -3.46 -14.43
CA ASP A 37 -4.92 -2.06 -14.03
C ASP A 37 -6.06 -1.46 -14.86
N ASN A 38 -7.26 -1.62 -14.37
CA ASN A 38 -8.48 -1.14 -15.01
C ASN A 38 -9.42 -0.50 -13.98
N VAL A 39 -10.54 0.01 -14.44
CA VAL A 39 -11.53 0.71 -13.60
C VAL A 39 -12.01 -0.18 -12.44
N ARG A 40 -12.22 -1.46 -12.69
CA ARG A 40 -12.70 -2.39 -11.66
C ARG A 40 -11.67 -2.61 -10.56
N SER A 41 -10.42 -2.87 -10.94
CA SER A 41 -9.33 -3.06 -9.99
C SER A 41 -9.08 -1.80 -9.17
N ARG A 42 -9.13 -0.63 -9.81
CA ARG A 42 -8.96 0.65 -9.12
C ARG A 42 -10.09 0.95 -8.15
N ALA A 43 -11.30 0.49 -8.43
CA ALA A 43 -12.46 0.69 -7.55
C ALA A 43 -12.34 -0.05 -6.21
N ILE A 44 -11.48 -1.06 -6.12
CA ILE A 44 -11.30 -1.85 -4.89
C ILE A 44 -9.92 -1.68 -4.26
N ALA A 45 -9.04 -0.90 -4.86
CA ALA A 45 -7.73 -0.59 -4.30
C ALA A 45 -7.84 0.62 -3.38
N VAL A 46 -7.44 0.47 -2.12
CA VAL A 46 -7.59 1.51 -1.11
C VAL A 46 -6.23 1.90 -0.55
N VAL A 47 -5.95 3.20 -0.55
CA VAL A 47 -4.81 3.79 0.14
C VAL A 47 -5.36 4.77 1.17
N ALA A 48 -5.09 4.52 2.45
CA ALA A 48 -5.52 5.36 3.55
C ALA A 48 -4.30 5.97 4.25
N TRP A 49 -4.32 7.27 4.45
CA TRP A 49 -3.28 8.00 5.16
C TRP A 49 -3.69 8.24 6.61
N HIS A 50 -2.81 7.88 7.54
CA HIS A 50 -3.05 8.03 8.98
C HIS A 50 -2.02 8.99 9.55
N ALA A 51 -2.43 10.22 9.82
CA ALA A 51 -1.58 11.23 10.40
C ALA A 51 -1.40 10.97 11.90
N ALA A 52 -0.15 10.93 12.34
CA ALA A 52 0.20 10.84 13.75
C ALA A 52 0.75 12.17 14.23
N ASP A 53 0.21 12.70 15.33
CA ASP A 53 0.68 13.96 15.91
C ASP A 53 2.06 13.81 16.56
N SER A 54 2.38 12.61 17.02
CA SER A 54 3.66 12.31 17.68
C SER A 54 4.21 10.99 17.18
N ILE A 55 5.44 11.03 16.69
CA ILE A 55 6.21 9.83 16.32
C ILE A 55 7.54 9.87 17.09
N PHE A 56 7.87 8.78 17.75
CA PHE A 56 9.11 8.64 18.52
C PHE A 56 9.97 7.56 17.84
N VAL A 57 11.26 7.85 17.72
CA VAL A 57 12.26 6.93 17.20
C VAL A 57 13.36 6.82 18.23
N GLY A 58 13.64 5.60 18.67
CA GLY A 58 14.59 5.38 19.76
C GLY A 58 14.17 6.02 21.09
N GLY A 59 12.87 6.18 21.30
CA GLY A 59 12.32 6.82 22.50
C GLY A 59 12.38 8.34 22.52
N LYS A 60 12.76 8.96 21.41
CA LYS A 60 12.84 10.43 21.25
C LYS A 60 11.94 10.89 20.12
N PRO A 61 11.44 12.14 20.14
CA PRO A 61 10.68 12.68 19.03
C PRO A 61 11.47 12.54 17.72
N ALA A 62 10.81 12.08 16.68
CA ALA A 62 11.44 11.92 15.37
C ALA A 62 11.87 13.28 14.81
N ASP A 63 13.08 13.36 14.29
CA ASP A 63 13.68 14.55 13.69
C ASP A 63 13.66 14.52 12.14
N HIS A 64 13.01 13.50 11.57
CA HIS A 64 12.92 13.30 10.13
C HIS A 64 11.55 12.77 9.74
N ARG A 65 11.22 12.92 8.46
CA ARG A 65 10.00 12.32 7.92
C ARG A 65 10.18 10.81 7.79
N ARG A 66 9.23 10.06 8.33
CA ARG A 66 9.20 8.63 8.13
C ARG A 66 7.79 8.19 7.71
N PHE A 67 7.74 7.13 6.95
CA PHE A 67 6.49 6.59 6.42
C PHE A 67 6.45 5.08 6.66
N ASP A 68 5.40 4.62 7.31
CA ASP A 68 5.18 3.22 7.58
C ASP A 68 4.04 2.74 6.67
N VAL A 69 4.42 2.09 5.58
CA VAL A 69 3.50 1.60 4.55
C VAL A 69 3.15 0.15 4.84
N ARG A 70 1.89 -0.12 5.13
CA ARG A 70 1.37 -1.44 5.48
C ARG A 70 0.49 -1.95 4.36
N VAL A 71 0.86 -3.07 3.77
CA VAL A 71 0.18 -3.65 2.62
C VAL A 71 -0.55 -4.92 3.03
N ARG A 72 -1.87 -4.92 2.91
CA ARG A 72 -2.69 -6.12 3.01
C ARG A 72 -3.13 -6.53 1.61
N ALA A 73 -2.75 -7.72 1.20
CA ALA A 73 -3.09 -8.29 -0.10
C ALA A 73 -3.11 -9.80 0.01
N PHE A 74 -3.70 -10.49 -0.96
CA PHE A 74 -3.77 -11.95 -0.93
C PHE A 74 -2.38 -12.58 -0.91
N ALA A 75 -2.15 -13.49 0.02
CA ALA A 75 -0.88 -14.21 0.16
C ALA A 75 -0.48 -14.93 -1.15
N GLU A 76 -1.46 -15.49 -1.85
CA GLU A 76 -1.27 -16.21 -3.11
C GLU A 76 -0.70 -15.31 -4.22
N ALA A 77 -0.98 -14.01 -4.17
CA ALA A 77 -0.48 -13.05 -5.14
C ALA A 77 0.94 -12.56 -4.82
N LEU A 78 1.29 -12.50 -3.54
CA LEU A 78 2.52 -11.86 -3.05
C LEU A 78 3.73 -12.81 -3.13
N THR A 79 4.19 -13.11 -4.34
CA THR A 79 5.46 -13.82 -4.54
C THR A 79 6.64 -12.96 -4.06
N ASP A 80 7.80 -13.58 -3.81
CA ASP A 80 9.00 -12.86 -3.42
C ASP A 80 9.36 -11.74 -4.42
N GLN A 81 9.26 -12.05 -5.71
CA GLN A 81 9.54 -11.09 -6.77
C GLN A 81 8.57 -9.91 -6.74
N ARG A 82 7.28 -10.17 -6.57
CA ARG A 82 6.26 -9.11 -6.52
C ARG A 82 6.42 -8.24 -5.28
N ARG A 83 6.73 -8.82 -4.12
CA ARG A 83 7.02 -8.04 -2.91
C ARG A 83 8.23 -7.16 -3.10
N THR A 84 9.31 -7.69 -3.66
CA THR A 84 10.53 -6.92 -3.93
C THR A 84 10.24 -5.73 -4.84
N GLN A 85 9.54 -5.97 -5.95
CA GLN A 85 9.17 -4.90 -6.89
C GLN A 85 8.28 -3.85 -6.22
N LEU A 86 7.32 -4.27 -5.41
CA LEU A 86 6.42 -3.34 -4.73
C LEU A 86 7.17 -2.46 -3.73
N VAL A 87 8.08 -3.02 -2.95
CA VAL A 87 8.93 -2.24 -2.02
C VAL A 87 9.74 -1.19 -2.79
N GLU A 88 10.34 -1.57 -3.91
CA GLU A 88 11.12 -0.64 -4.74
C GLU A 88 10.25 0.50 -5.29
N GLN A 89 9.08 0.17 -5.82
CA GLN A 89 8.17 1.15 -6.41
C GLN A 89 7.55 2.08 -5.36
N VAL A 90 7.17 1.55 -4.21
CA VAL A 90 6.69 2.35 -3.08
C VAL A 90 7.77 3.33 -2.63
N THR A 91 8.98 2.84 -2.41
CA THR A 91 10.10 3.67 -1.98
C THR A 91 10.38 4.78 -2.98
N GLN A 92 10.39 4.46 -4.29
CA GLN A 92 10.63 5.45 -5.33
C GLN A 92 9.54 6.52 -5.41
N ALA A 93 8.28 6.13 -5.15
CA ALA A 93 7.18 7.09 -5.10
C ALA A 93 7.42 8.19 -4.05
N PHE A 94 7.93 7.81 -2.88
CA PHE A 94 8.29 8.78 -1.83
C PHE A 94 9.54 9.58 -2.17
N ARG A 95 10.56 8.94 -2.77
CA ARG A 95 11.79 9.64 -3.18
C ARG A 95 11.50 10.75 -4.18
N ASP A 96 10.62 10.51 -5.13
CA ASP A 96 10.25 11.48 -6.15
C ASP A 96 9.51 12.70 -5.56
N GLU A 97 8.97 12.56 -4.35
CA GLU A 97 8.37 13.67 -3.60
C GLU A 97 9.32 14.22 -2.52
N GLY A 98 10.62 13.97 -2.63
CA GLY A 98 11.66 14.48 -1.74
C GLY A 98 11.91 13.68 -0.48
N GLY A 99 11.34 12.47 -0.36
CA GLY A 99 11.57 11.58 0.78
C GLY A 99 12.94 10.91 0.75
N ASP A 100 13.43 10.53 1.92
CA ASP A 100 14.59 9.66 2.06
C ASP A 100 14.10 8.20 2.05
N GLY A 101 14.56 7.42 1.07
CA GLY A 101 14.14 6.02 0.94
C GLY A 101 14.42 5.16 2.16
N ARG A 102 15.41 5.52 2.98
CA ARG A 102 15.73 4.78 4.21
C ARG A 102 14.67 4.93 5.30
N THR A 103 13.84 5.96 5.22
CA THR A 103 12.77 6.23 6.18
C THR A 103 11.41 5.79 5.69
N VAL A 104 11.35 5.13 4.54
CA VAL A 104 10.14 4.51 3.99
C VAL A 104 10.20 3.01 4.26
N TRP A 105 9.37 2.55 5.18
CA TRP A 105 9.27 1.15 5.51
C TRP A 105 8.00 0.56 4.92
N CYS A 106 8.13 -0.62 4.34
CA CYS A 106 7.01 -1.31 3.73
C CYS A 106 6.89 -2.70 4.36
N THR A 107 5.76 -2.98 4.99
CA THR A 107 5.47 -4.26 5.61
C THR A 107 4.28 -4.92 4.95
N PHE A 108 4.27 -6.24 4.91
CA PHE A 108 3.22 -7.02 4.29
C PHE A 108 2.46 -7.81 5.35
N TYR A 109 1.13 -7.74 5.25
CA TYR A 109 0.19 -8.54 6.02
C TYR A 109 -0.55 -9.44 5.04
N PRO A 110 0.03 -10.61 4.65
CA PRO A 110 -0.57 -11.45 3.63
C PRO A 110 -1.90 -12.02 4.12
N LEU A 111 -2.94 -11.87 3.31
CA LEU A 111 -4.25 -12.42 3.60
C LEU A 111 -4.29 -13.88 3.16
N GLN A 112 -4.35 -14.78 4.14
CA GLN A 112 -4.46 -16.21 3.90
C GLN A 112 -5.86 -16.55 3.37
N PRO A 113 -6.03 -17.69 2.65
CA PRO A 113 -7.35 -18.12 2.21
C PRO A 113 -8.35 -18.17 3.36
N GLY A 114 -9.57 -17.66 3.11
CA GLY A 114 -10.63 -17.63 4.11
C GLY A 114 -10.56 -16.49 5.13
N THR A 115 -9.70 -15.50 4.92
CA THR A 115 -9.53 -14.38 5.86
C THR A 115 -10.03 -13.04 5.35
N PHE A 116 -10.56 -12.98 4.13
CA PHE A 116 -11.12 -11.76 3.55
C PHE A 116 -12.61 -11.92 3.27
N GLY A 117 -13.39 -10.98 3.74
CA GLY A 117 -14.83 -10.92 3.51
C GLY A 117 -15.25 -9.57 2.97
N ALA A 118 -16.20 -9.58 2.03
CA ALA A 118 -16.80 -8.39 1.46
C ALA A 118 -18.26 -8.68 1.09
N GLY A 119 -19.13 -7.69 1.25
CA GLY A 119 -20.53 -7.84 0.90
C GLY A 119 -21.28 -8.94 1.67
N GLY A 120 -20.81 -9.29 2.87
CA GLY A 120 -21.44 -10.31 3.71
C GLY A 120 -20.97 -11.74 3.47
N SER A 121 -19.97 -11.96 2.60
CA SER A 121 -19.45 -13.29 2.28
C SER A 121 -17.92 -13.29 2.24
N LEU A 122 -17.33 -14.48 2.48
CA LEU A 122 -15.91 -14.66 2.23
C LEU A 122 -15.62 -14.60 0.73
N VAL A 123 -14.52 -13.97 0.36
CA VAL A 123 -14.12 -13.80 -1.04
C VAL A 123 -12.70 -14.35 -1.21
N SER A 124 -12.51 -15.21 -2.20
CA SER A 124 -11.22 -15.80 -2.53
C SER A 124 -10.45 -14.92 -3.53
N TYR A 125 -9.14 -15.15 -3.60
CA TYR A 125 -8.29 -14.52 -4.60
C TYR A 125 -8.75 -14.83 -6.03
N ASP A 126 -9.13 -16.10 -6.30
CA ASP A 126 -9.61 -16.49 -7.64
C ASP A 126 -10.91 -15.76 -8.01
N GLN A 127 -11.81 -15.57 -7.05
CA GLN A 127 -13.02 -14.79 -7.27
C GLN A 127 -12.69 -13.33 -7.61
N VAL A 128 -11.75 -12.71 -6.88
CA VAL A 128 -11.35 -11.33 -7.18
C VAL A 128 -10.72 -11.23 -8.58
N LYS A 129 -9.82 -12.16 -8.92
CA LYS A 129 -9.23 -12.16 -10.27
C LYS A 129 -10.29 -12.27 -11.36
N ALA A 130 -11.28 -13.14 -11.16
CA ALA A 130 -12.36 -13.30 -12.13
C ALA A 130 -13.21 -12.03 -12.27
N MET A 131 -13.54 -11.36 -11.15
CA MET A 131 -14.32 -10.14 -11.14
C MET A 131 -13.59 -8.94 -11.77
N MET A 132 -12.25 -8.91 -11.69
CA MET A 132 -11.46 -7.79 -12.19
C MET A 132 -11.12 -7.90 -13.67
N ARG A 133 -11.40 -9.02 -14.32
CA ARG A 133 -11.19 -9.16 -15.76
C ARG A 133 -12.09 -8.22 -16.56
N ASP A 134 -11.54 -7.74 -17.67
CA ASP A 134 -12.29 -6.92 -18.63
C ASP A 134 -13.32 -7.74 -19.42
#